data_68ee3de5d59e5bc39a3fcfe83f552613
#
_entry.id   68ee3de5d59e5bc39a3fcfe83f552613
#
_cell.length_a   1.000
_cell.length_b   1.000
_cell.length_c   1.000
_cell.angle_alpha   90.00
_cell.angle_beta   90.00
_cell.angle_gamma   90.00
#
_symmetry.space_group_name_H-M   'P 1'
#
loop_
_entity.id
_entity.type
_entity.pdbx_description
1 polymer ?
#
loop_
_entity_poly.entity_id
_entity_poly.type
_entity_poly.pdbx_seq_one_letter_code
_entity_poly.pdbx_strand_id
1 'polypeptide(L)'
;MRHLHLILLAPLLALVAPTPARGGDLVGPETCRACHPAAFAAWADSPHARALESLPPARRADRRCLSCHAPAAEAGQAGVSCEACHGPGRLYAARYVMRDDELARAVGLVIPGEKACLACHTEHTPSLRGFDYQQKRALIAHPDRAGAPAAPPPTAPVQGR
;
A
#
# COMPACT_ATOMS: atom_id res chain seq x y z
N MET A 1 34.26 -37.15 45.97
CA MET A 1 33.79 -35.81 45.67
C MET A 1 33.31 -35.80 44.22
N ARG A 2 31.99 -35.77 43.99
CA ARG A 2 31.40 -35.85 42.65
C ARG A 2 30.97 -34.41 42.25
N HIS A 3 31.65 -33.84 41.27
CA HIS A 3 31.30 -32.52 40.73
C HIS A 3 30.08 -32.63 39.81
N LEU A 4 28.96 -32.10 40.25
CA LEU A 4 27.72 -32.00 39.49
C LEU A 4 27.81 -30.76 38.60
N HIS A 5 28.02 -30.97 37.28
CA HIS A 5 27.99 -29.87 36.31
C HIS A 5 26.54 -29.52 35.95
N LEU A 6 26.09 -28.40 36.46
CA LEU A 6 24.80 -27.82 36.11
C LEU A 6 24.92 -27.17 34.73
N ILE A 7 24.38 -27.83 33.70
CA ILE A 7 24.30 -27.27 32.35
C ILE A 7 23.10 -26.32 32.32
N LEU A 8 23.35 -25.01 32.34
CA LEU A 8 22.34 -23.98 32.12
C LEU A 8 21.98 -23.94 30.62
N LEU A 9 20.83 -24.53 30.25
CA LEU A 9 20.22 -24.36 28.95
C LEU A 9 19.57 -22.98 28.91
N ALA A 10 20.23 -22.00 28.27
CA ALA A 10 19.63 -20.72 27.95
C ALA A 10 18.63 -20.91 26.79
N PRO A 11 17.38 -20.45 26.91
CA PRO A 11 16.45 -20.51 25.80
C PRO A 11 16.88 -19.52 24.69
N LEU A 12 17.18 -20.06 23.52
CA LEU A 12 17.46 -19.28 22.32
C LEU A 12 16.12 -18.68 21.83
N LEU A 13 15.82 -17.45 22.22
CA LEU A 13 14.70 -16.69 21.66
C LEU A 13 15.07 -16.34 20.20
N ALA A 14 14.55 -17.13 19.26
CA ALA A 14 14.65 -16.82 17.85
C ALA A 14 13.80 -15.57 17.58
N LEU A 15 14.45 -14.43 17.32
CA LEU A 15 13.77 -13.24 16.75
C LEU A 15 13.25 -13.62 15.37
N VAL A 16 11.95 -13.82 15.26
CA VAL A 16 11.27 -13.95 13.95
C VAL A 16 11.23 -12.57 13.34
N ALA A 17 12.17 -12.29 12.43
CA ALA A 17 12.11 -11.08 11.63
C ALA A 17 10.89 -11.15 10.68
N PRO A 18 10.14 -10.04 10.51
CA PRO A 18 9.04 -10.01 9.54
C PRO A 18 9.61 -10.30 8.15
N THR A 19 9.09 -11.34 7.50
CA THR A 19 9.45 -11.66 6.13
C THR A 19 8.82 -10.61 5.19
N PRO A 20 9.57 -10.07 4.21
CA PRO A 20 8.99 -9.18 3.21
C PRO A 20 7.88 -9.92 2.45
N ALA A 21 6.79 -9.21 2.15
CA ALA A 21 5.69 -9.74 1.35
C ALA A 21 6.21 -10.28 0.01
N ARG A 22 5.84 -11.52 -0.31
CA ARG A 22 6.21 -12.16 -1.58
C ARG A 22 5.13 -11.88 -2.61
N GLY A 23 5.45 -11.90 -3.89
CA GLY A 23 4.49 -11.70 -4.98
C GLY A 23 3.24 -12.58 -4.87
N GLY A 24 3.33 -13.77 -4.27
CA GLY A 24 2.18 -14.66 -3.98
C GLY A 24 1.24 -14.18 -2.86
N ASP A 25 1.56 -13.12 -2.14
CA ASP A 25 0.70 -12.52 -1.12
C ASP A 25 -0.20 -11.41 -1.69
N LEU A 26 0.02 -11.01 -2.95
CA LEU A 26 -0.77 -10.02 -3.67
C LEU A 26 -1.93 -10.72 -4.42
N VAL A 27 -3.11 -10.12 -4.34
CA VAL A 27 -4.35 -10.66 -4.96
C VAL A 27 -4.82 -9.87 -6.18
N GLY A 28 -4.27 -8.68 -6.38
CA GLY A 28 -4.59 -7.79 -7.49
C GLY A 28 -5.89 -6.98 -7.30
N PRO A 29 -5.99 -5.84 -8.02
CA PRO A 29 -7.07 -4.88 -7.84
C PRO A 29 -8.44 -5.45 -8.20
N GLU A 30 -8.55 -6.43 -9.08
CA GLU A 30 -9.82 -7.07 -9.44
C GLU A 30 -10.47 -7.79 -8.26
N THR A 31 -9.68 -8.36 -7.36
CA THR A 31 -10.19 -8.95 -6.12
C THR A 31 -10.86 -7.88 -5.24
N CYS A 32 -10.26 -6.70 -5.16
CA CYS A 32 -10.81 -5.57 -4.40
C CYS A 32 -12.10 -5.05 -5.03
N ARG A 33 -12.18 -5.00 -6.38
CA ARG A 33 -13.36 -4.56 -7.13
C ARG A 33 -14.62 -5.31 -6.74
N ALA A 34 -14.51 -6.60 -6.45
CA ALA A 34 -15.67 -7.44 -6.11
C ALA A 34 -16.47 -6.92 -4.91
N CYS A 35 -15.82 -6.20 -3.98
CA CYS A 35 -16.46 -5.64 -2.79
C CYS A 35 -16.40 -4.10 -2.75
N HIS A 36 -15.44 -3.48 -3.43
CA HIS A 36 -15.19 -2.04 -3.45
C HIS A 36 -15.26 -1.44 -4.88
N PRO A 37 -16.39 -1.59 -5.62
CA PRO A 37 -16.47 -1.18 -7.03
C PRO A 37 -16.28 0.33 -7.21
N ALA A 38 -16.76 1.17 -6.29
CA ALA A 38 -16.60 2.62 -6.38
C ALA A 38 -15.14 3.05 -6.15
N ALA A 39 -14.45 2.46 -5.17
CA ALA A 39 -13.03 2.71 -4.93
C ALA A 39 -12.17 2.22 -6.11
N PHE A 40 -12.50 1.06 -6.67
CA PHE A 40 -11.85 0.55 -7.87
C PHE A 40 -12.00 1.49 -9.07
N ALA A 41 -13.22 1.99 -9.34
CA ALA A 41 -13.48 2.93 -10.44
C ALA A 41 -12.67 4.23 -10.26
N ALA A 42 -12.68 4.81 -9.05
CA ALA A 42 -11.89 6.01 -8.75
C ALA A 42 -10.39 5.78 -8.94
N TRP A 43 -9.88 4.62 -8.54
CA TRP A 43 -8.49 4.25 -8.77
C TRP A 43 -8.18 4.04 -10.25
N ALA A 44 -9.02 3.33 -11.01
CA ALA A 44 -8.80 3.01 -12.42
C ALA A 44 -8.66 4.28 -13.29
N ASP A 45 -9.36 5.34 -12.94
CA ASP A 45 -9.28 6.65 -13.60
C ASP A 45 -8.10 7.52 -13.12
N SER A 46 -7.41 7.08 -12.06
CA SER A 46 -6.33 7.86 -11.44
C SER A 46 -5.00 7.76 -12.20
N PRO A 47 -4.09 8.74 -12.00
CA PRO A 47 -2.71 8.62 -12.46
C PRO A 47 -1.96 7.42 -11.88
N HIS A 48 -2.33 6.93 -10.70
CA HIS A 48 -1.71 5.76 -10.09
C HIS A 48 -1.95 4.48 -10.89
N ALA A 49 -3.15 4.26 -11.39
CA ALA A 49 -3.45 3.10 -12.24
C ALA A 49 -2.59 3.08 -13.51
N ARG A 50 -2.27 4.26 -14.05
CA ARG A 50 -1.48 4.46 -15.27
C ARG A 50 -0.02 4.86 -15.02
N ALA A 51 0.48 4.70 -13.79
CA ALA A 51 1.81 5.20 -13.43
C ALA A 51 2.94 4.58 -14.25
N LEU A 52 2.83 3.30 -14.64
CA LEU A 52 3.79 2.64 -15.52
C LEU A 52 3.84 3.29 -16.91
N GLU A 53 2.69 3.75 -17.42
CA GLU A 53 2.60 4.37 -18.76
C GLU A 53 3.31 5.72 -18.82
N SER A 54 3.43 6.41 -17.70
CA SER A 54 4.17 7.67 -17.58
C SER A 54 5.69 7.51 -17.80
N LEU A 55 6.21 6.27 -17.72
CA LEU A 55 7.60 5.99 -18.01
C LEU A 55 7.85 5.83 -19.52
N PRO A 56 8.95 6.37 -20.05
CA PRO A 56 9.41 6.04 -21.39
C PRO A 56 9.57 4.53 -21.56
N PRO A 57 9.29 3.94 -22.73
CA PRO A 57 9.37 2.49 -22.93
C PRO A 57 10.68 1.85 -22.47
N ALA A 58 11.81 2.50 -22.69
CA ALA A 58 13.13 2.03 -22.25
C ALA A 58 13.30 1.95 -20.72
N ARG A 59 12.44 2.58 -19.95
CA ARG A 59 12.48 2.59 -18.46
C ARG A 59 11.46 1.65 -17.83
N ARG A 60 10.53 1.10 -18.60
CA ARG A 60 9.45 0.25 -18.06
C ARG A 60 9.91 -1.12 -17.55
N ALA A 61 11.18 -1.47 -17.75
CA ALA A 61 11.81 -2.65 -17.16
C ALA A 61 12.87 -2.31 -16.09
N ASP A 62 13.15 -1.04 -15.85
CA ASP A 62 14.12 -0.61 -14.83
C ASP A 62 13.51 -0.73 -13.43
N ARG A 63 14.04 -1.64 -12.60
CA ARG A 63 13.53 -1.90 -11.23
C ARG A 63 13.53 -0.64 -10.34
N ARG A 64 14.44 0.29 -10.56
CA ARG A 64 14.49 1.56 -9.82
C ARG A 64 13.29 2.45 -10.15
N CYS A 65 12.82 2.43 -11.40
CA CYS A 65 11.61 3.13 -11.81
C CYS A 65 10.36 2.36 -11.36
N LEU A 66 10.37 1.03 -11.50
CA LEU A 66 9.23 0.18 -11.14
C LEU A 66 8.91 0.22 -9.66
N SER A 67 9.88 0.47 -8.78
CA SER A 67 9.65 0.57 -7.33
C SER A 67 8.57 1.60 -6.95
N CYS A 68 8.37 2.63 -7.79
CA CYS A 68 7.32 3.64 -7.59
C CYS A 68 6.22 3.55 -8.66
N HIS A 69 6.56 3.22 -9.92
CA HIS A 69 5.61 3.27 -11.03
C HIS A 69 4.84 1.95 -11.25
N ALA A 70 5.32 0.84 -10.74
CA ALA A 70 4.64 -0.46 -10.72
C ALA A 70 5.25 -1.35 -9.61
N PRO A 71 5.00 -1.05 -8.31
CA PRO A 71 5.63 -1.75 -7.19
C PRO A 71 5.36 -3.25 -7.18
N ALA A 72 4.26 -3.69 -7.78
CA ALA A 72 3.84 -5.08 -7.89
C ALA A 72 4.04 -5.67 -9.31
N ALA A 73 4.96 -5.11 -10.11
CA ALA A 73 5.23 -5.59 -11.47
C ALA A 73 5.66 -7.07 -11.52
N GLU A 74 6.41 -7.55 -10.53
CA GLU A 74 6.81 -8.96 -10.44
C GLU A 74 5.61 -9.92 -10.23
N ALA A 75 4.49 -9.41 -9.69
CA ALA A 75 3.22 -10.13 -9.59
C ALA A 75 2.28 -9.85 -10.78
N GLY A 76 2.78 -9.25 -11.86
CA GLY A 76 2.01 -8.96 -13.06
C GLY A 76 1.05 -7.76 -12.93
N GLN A 77 1.16 -6.96 -11.87
CA GLN A 77 0.31 -5.78 -11.68
C GLN A 77 0.97 -4.54 -12.28
N ALA A 78 0.26 -3.85 -13.17
CA ALA A 78 0.70 -2.57 -13.73
C ALA A 78 0.26 -1.41 -12.82
N GLY A 79 1.08 -0.34 -12.79
CA GLY A 79 0.78 0.86 -12.01
C GLY A 79 0.90 0.67 -10.50
N VAL A 80 0.41 1.67 -9.77
CA VAL A 80 0.36 1.68 -8.30
C VAL A 80 -1.03 1.19 -7.90
N SER A 81 -1.15 -0.09 -7.55
CA SER A 81 -2.42 -0.74 -7.23
C SER A 81 -2.85 -0.53 -5.77
N CYS A 82 -4.03 -1.05 -5.42
CA CYS A 82 -4.61 -0.96 -4.07
C CYS A 82 -3.62 -1.44 -3.00
N GLU A 83 -2.96 -2.56 -3.26
CA GLU A 83 -2.05 -3.22 -2.31
C GLU A 83 -0.74 -2.47 -2.09
N ALA A 84 -0.37 -1.56 -2.99
CA ALA A 84 0.79 -0.67 -2.78
C ALA A 84 0.58 0.29 -1.61
N CYS A 85 -0.67 0.63 -1.31
CA CYS A 85 -1.05 1.48 -0.19
C CYS A 85 -1.59 0.67 0.99
N HIS A 86 -2.40 -0.37 0.73
CA HIS A 86 -3.14 -1.12 1.74
C HIS A 86 -2.46 -2.40 2.23
N GLY A 87 -1.29 -2.74 1.68
CA GLY A 87 -0.58 -3.98 1.98
C GLY A 87 -1.13 -5.18 1.21
N PRO A 88 -0.44 -6.35 1.28
CA PRO A 88 -0.78 -7.55 0.52
C PRO A 88 -2.10 -8.16 0.99
N GLY A 89 -3.03 -8.35 0.04
CA GLY A 89 -4.44 -8.67 0.31
C GLY A 89 -4.76 -10.10 0.66
N ARG A 90 -3.84 -11.04 0.47
CA ARG A 90 -4.12 -12.47 0.56
C ARG A 90 -4.89 -12.90 1.82
N LEU A 91 -4.58 -12.30 2.97
CA LEU A 91 -5.23 -12.66 4.22
C LEU A 91 -6.46 -11.80 4.51
N TYR A 92 -6.39 -10.49 4.32
CA TYR A 92 -7.47 -9.60 4.70
C TYR A 92 -8.58 -9.47 3.65
N ALA A 93 -8.32 -9.78 2.35
CA ALA A 93 -9.33 -9.65 1.30
C ALA A 93 -10.50 -10.66 1.42
N ALA A 94 -10.38 -11.66 2.29
CA ALA A 94 -11.48 -12.57 2.57
C ALA A 94 -12.68 -11.82 3.18
N ARG A 95 -13.90 -12.05 2.63
CA ARG A 95 -15.09 -11.29 3.02
C ARG A 95 -15.38 -11.30 4.53
N TYR A 96 -15.14 -12.41 5.21
CA TYR A 96 -15.38 -12.52 6.65
C TYR A 96 -14.34 -11.71 7.46
N VAL A 97 -13.10 -11.61 6.98
CA VAL A 97 -12.04 -10.79 7.59
C VAL A 97 -12.37 -9.30 7.40
N MET A 98 -12.74 -8.88 6.17
CA MET A 98 -13.06 -7.49 5.85
C MET A 98 -14.31 -6.94 6.57
N ARG A 99 -15.09 -7.78 7.24
CA ARG A 99 -16.21 -7.35 8.10
C ARG A 99 -15.79 -6.99 9.51
N ASP A 100 -14.58 -7.35 9.88
CA ASP A 100 -13.95 -7.10 11.18
C ASP A 100 -12.70 -6.25 10.97
N ASP A 101 -12.81 -4.94 11.24
CA ASP A 101 -11.74 -3.98 11.01
C ASP A 101 -10.49 -4.30 11.85
N GLU A 102 -10.66 -4.83 13.05
CA GLU A 102 -9.55 -5.19 13.93
C GLU A 102 -8.81 -6.42 13.39
N LEU A 103 -9.55 -7.46 13.02
CA LEU A 103 -9.00 -8.66 12.41
C LEU A 103 -8.29 -8.33 11.09
N ALA A 104 -8.92 -7.52 10.22
CA ALA A 104 -8.33 -7.12 8.94
C ALA A 104 -6.97 -6.45 9.12
N ARG A 105 -6.85 -5.52 10.09
CA ARG A 105 -5.58 -4.87 10.43
C ARG A 105 -4.58 -5.83 11.06
N ALA A 106 -5.03 -6.72 11.92
CA ALA A 106 -4.16 -7.71 12.56
C ALA A 106 -3.52 -8.68 11.56
N VAL A 107 -4.21 -8.94 10.42
CA VAL A 107 -3.70 -9.81 9.36
C VAL A 107 -3.13 -9.07 8.14
N GLY A 108 -2.87 -7.77 8.26
CA GLY A 108 -2.05 -7.03 7.30
C GLY A 108 -2.71 -5.90 6.53
N LEU A 109 -3.99 -5.58 6.77
CA LEU A 109 -4.60 -4.39 6.18
C LEU A 109 -3.95 -3.12 6.76
N VAL A 110 -3.39 -2.30 5.89
CA VAL A 110 -2.83 -0.99 6.24
C VAL A 110 -3.83 0.10 5.87
N ILE A 111 -4.06 1.05 6.80
CA ILE A 111 -4.71 2.31 6.48
C ILE A 111 -3.58 3.30 6.14
N PRO A 112 -3.44 3.71 4.86
CA PRO A 112 -2.29 4.47 4.43
C PRO A 112 -2.29 5.88 5.00
N GLY A 113 -1.18 6.25 5.64
CA GLY A 113 -0.87 7.61 6.05
C GLY A 113 0.16 8.27 5.15
N GLU A 114 0.63 9.47 5.53
CA GLU A 114 1.61 10.24 4.78
C GLU A 114 2.88 9.45 4.41
N LYS A 115 3.38 8.61 5.31
CA LYS A 115 4.54 7.73 5.06
C LYS A 115 4.39 6.85 3.83
N ALA A 116 3.18 6.33 3.57
CA ALA A 116 2.93 5.50 2.40
C ALA A 116 3.08 6.30 1.11
N CYS A 117 2.67 7.56 1.11
CA CYS A 117 2.83 8.46 -0.03
C CYS A 117 4.30 8.84 -0.25
N LEU A 118 4.98 9.21 0.85
CA LEU A 118 6.39 9.63 0.82
C LEU A 118 7.38 8.51 0.47
N ALA A 119 6.96 7.26 0.43
CA ALA A 119 7.77 6.16 -0.09
C ALA A 119 8.14 6.35 -1.58
N CYS A 120 7.28 7.07 -2.34
CA CYS A 120 7.50 7.36 -3.75
C CYS A 120 7.56 8.86 -4.05
N HIS A 121 6.74 9.68 -3.36
CA HIS A 121 6.68 11.14 -3.54
C HIS A 121 7.72 11.85 -2.69
N THR A 122 8.99 11.75 -3.08
CA THR A 122 10.12 12.35 -2.36
C THR A 122 10.66 13.58 -3.11
N GLU A 123 11.32 14.49 -2.40
CA GLU A 123 12.02 15.65 -2.97
C GLU A 123 13.14 15.26 -3.94
N HIS A 124 13.63 14.03 -3.83
CA HIS A 124 14.74 13.54 -4.64
C HIS A 124 14.34 12.93 -5.98
N THR A 125 13.04 12.92 -6.28
CA THR A 125 12.55 12.38 -7.54
C THR A 125 12.52 13.49 -8.60
N PRO A 126 13.38 13.45 -9.63
CA PRO A 126 13.66 14.61 -10.49
C PRO A 126 12.48 15.17 -11.28
N SER A 127 11.41 14.39 -11.44
CA SER A 127 10.23 14.75 -12.22
C SER A 127 9.00 15.10 -11.37
N LEU A 128 9.09 14.99 -10.04
CA LEU A 128 7.98 15.31 -9.15
C LEU A 128 8.08 16.75 -8.68
N ARG A 129 7.03 17.51 -8.94
CA ARG A 129 6.81 18.82 -8.30
C ARG A 129 6.56 18.59 -6.82
N GLY A 130 6.77 19.62 -6.00
CA GLY A 130 6.56 19.53 -4.55
C GLY A 130 5.25 18.80 -4.20
N PHE A 131 5.33 17.86 -3.27
CA PHE A 131 4.23 17.01 -2.85
C PHE A 131 3.62 17.55 -1.55
N ASP A 132 2.39 18.04 -1.64
CA ASP A 132 1.57 18.39 -0.47
C ASP A 132 0.64 17.23 -0.17
N TYR A 133 0.90 16.53 0.93
CA TYR A 133 0.12 15.37 1.34
C TYR A 133 -1.37 15.69 1.55
N GLN A 134 -1.70 16.79 2.19
CA GLN A 134 -3.09 17.13 2.52
C GLN A 134 -3.91 17.37 1.25
N GLN A 135 -3.35 18.12 0.30
CA GLN A 135 -3.99 18.37 -0.98
C GLN A 135 -4.09 17.10 -1.83
N LYS A 136 -3.00 16.34 -1.92
CA LYS A 136 -2.93 15.16 -2.80
C LYS A 136 -3.73 13.98 -2.27
N ARG A 137 -3.77 13.78 -0.94
CA ARG A 137 -4.60 12.76 -0.32
C ARG A 137 -6.07 12.91 -0.71
N ALA A 138 -6.60 14.13 -0.73
CA ALA A 138 -7.98 14.38 -1.10
C ALA A 138 -8.35 13.95 -2.53
N LEU A 139 -7.38 13.97 -3.45
CA LEU A 139 -7.58 13.57 -4.85
C LEU A 139 -7.66 12.05 -5.03
N ILE A 140 -7.15 11.26 -4.08
CA ILE A 140 -7.14 9.80 -4.15
C ILE A 140 -7.99 9.16 -3.06
N ALA A 141 -8.55 9.97 -2.15
CA ALA A 141 -9.44 9.45 -1.12
C ALA A 141 -10.67 8.82 -1.77
N HIS A 142 -10.99 7.63 -1.32
CA HIS A 142 -12.19 6.92 -1.74
C HIS A 142 -13.00 6.51 -0.51
N PRO A 143 -14.26 6.10 -0.65
CA PRO A 143 -15.11 5.71 0.48
C PRO A 143 -14.49 4.57 1.28
N ASP A 144 -14.46 4.72 2.60
CA ASP A 144 -13.89 3.72 3.52
C ASP A 144 -14.71 2.42 3.58
N ARG A 145 -15.98 2.48 3.13
CA ARG A 145 -16.91 1.33 3.12
C ARG A 145 -17.68 1.30 1.80
N ALA A 146 -18.09 0.12 1.38
CA ALA A 146 -18.98 -0.03 0.24
C ALA A 146 -20.25 0.83 0.46
N GLY A 147 -20.43 1.87 -0.35
CA GLY A 147 -21.58 2.79 -0.28
C GLY A 147 -21.41 4.05 0.56
N ALA A 148 -20.29 4.28 1.25
CA ALA A 148 -20.04 5.57 1.90
C ALA A 148 -19.67 6.63 0.86
N PRO A 149 -20.20 7.88 0.96
CA PRO A 149 -19.79 8.96 0.06
C PRO A 149 -18.32 9.31 0.28
N ALA A 150 -17.61 9.65 -0.80
CA ALA A 150 -16.25 10.17 -0.71
C ALA A 150 -16.22 11.42 0.20
N ALA A 151 -15.17 11.54 1.01
CA ALA A 151 -14.97 12.76 1.79
C ALA A 151 -14.92 13.98 0.84
N PRO A 152 -15.58 15.10 1.19
CA PRO A 152 -15.54 16.30 0.35
C PRO A 152 -14.08 16.77 0.20
N PRO A 153 -13.70 17.31 -0.97
CA PRO A 153 -12.37 17.85 -1.16
C PRO A 153 -12.10 18.95 -0.11
N PRO A 154 -10.85 19.07 0.36
CA PRO A 154 -10.51 20.12 1.30
C PRO A 154 -10.86 21.49 0.68
N THR A 155 -11.60 22.29 1.41
CA THR A 155 -11.85 23.68 1.04
C THR A 155 -10.51 24.38 0.91
N ALA A 156 -10.27 25.00 -0.25
CA ALA A 156 -9.05 25.77 -0.47
C ALA A 156 -8.85 26.77 0.69
N PRO A 157 -7.60 26.97 1.15
CA PRO A 157 -7.35 27.96 2.18
C PRO A 157 -7.85 29.32 1.68
N VAL A 158 -8.71 29.95 2.46
CA VAL A 158 -9.13 31.33 2.22
C VAL A 158 -7.85 32.16 2.30
N GLN A 159 -7.39 32.65 1.14
CA GLN A 159 -6.30 33.62 1.09
C GLN A 159 -6.82 34.88 1.79
N GLY A 160 -6.39 35.07 3.05
CA GLY A 160 -6.57 36.29 3.79
C GLY A 160 -5.89 37.43 3.04
N ARG A 161 -6.63 38.51 2.83
CA ARG A 161 -6.13 39.79 2.30
C ARG A 161 -5.15 40.43 3.27
#